data_16d043a01a16a87ab525def87b30a6cd
#
_entry.id   16d043a01a16a87ab525def87b30a6cd
#
_cell.length_a   1.000
_cell.length_b   1.000
_cell.length_c   1.000
_cell.angle_alpha   90.00
_cell.angle_beta   90.00
_cell.angle_gamma   90.00
#
_symmetry.space_group_name_H-M   'P 1'
#
loop_
_entity.id
_entity.type
_entity.pdbx_description
1 polymer ?
#
loop_
_entity_poly.entity_id
_entity_poly.type
_entity_poly.pdbx_seq_one_letter_code
_entity_poly.pdbx_strand_id
1 'polypeptide(L)'
;RVPLPGTTFVNAANEVEFPQPIVEGDVLTVVDELVSVSPEKRTRLGVGHFVETLETYRRQDGTVVATNRNTLFRFTPGGSS
;
A
#
# COMPACT_ATOMS: atom_id res chain seq x y z
N ARG A 1 8.21 -11.57 -5.50
CA ARG A 1 6.98 -11.34 -4.77
C ARG A 1 7.05 -11.96 -3.39
N VAL A 2 6.68 -11.22 -2.38
CA VAL A 2 6.67 -11.71 -1.01
C VAL A 2 5.31 -12.32 -0.72
N PRO A 3 5.25 -13.59 -0.32
CA PRO A 3 3.96 -14.17 0.04
C PRO A 3 3.45 -13.57 1.35
N LEU A 4 2.19 -13.21 1.36
CA LEU A 4 1.51 -12.66 2.52
C LEU A 4 0.32 -13.56 2.85
N PRO A 5 -0.19 -13.46 4.09
CA PRO A 5 -1.39 -14.22 4.44
C PRO A 5 -2.54 -13.86 3.51
N GLY A 6 -3.33 -14.86 3.16
CA GLY A 6 -4.46 -14.67 2.27
C GLY A 6 -4.09 -14.92 0.83
N THR A 7 -5.04 -15.38 0.06
CA THR A 7 -4.85 -15.74 -1.34
C THR A 7 -5.42 -14.69 -2.29
N THR A 8 -6.21 -13.75 -1.77
CA THR A 8 -6.89 -12.75 -2.56
C THR A 8 -6.78 -11.42 -1.84
N PHE A 9 -6.82 -10.35 -2.60
CA PHE A 9 -6.79 -9.03 -1.98
C PHE A 9 -7.69 -8.08 -2.75
N VAL A 10 -8.18 -7.06 -2.03
CA VAL A 10 -8.92 -5.95 -2.62
C VAL A 10 -8.32 -4.66 -2.10
N ASN A 11 -8.42 -3.61 -2.90
CA ASN A 11 -7.93 -2.31 -2.52
C ASN A 11 -8.98 -1.65 -1.63
N ALA A 12 -8.66 -1.46 -0.34
CA ALA A 12 -9.60 -0.88 0.61
C ALA A 12 -9.53 0.63 0.64
N ALA A 13 -8.36 1.21 0.41
CA ALA A 13 -8.19 2.65 0.43
C ALA A 13 -6.91 3.03 -0.29
N ASN A 14 -6.91 4.24 -0.84
CA ASN A 14 -5.75 4.77 -1.56
C ASN A 14 -5.72 6.27 -1.33
N GLU A 15 -4.58 6.78 -0.86
CA GLU A 15 -4.37 8.20 -0.65
C GLU A 15 -3.10 8.63 -1.35
N VAL A 16 -3.21 9.65 -2.19
CA VAL A 16 -2.06 10.20 -2.91
C VAL A 16 -1.92 11.66 -2.54
N GLU A 17 -0.71 12.07 -2.20
CA GLU A 17 -0.42 13.46 -1.86
C GLU A 17 0.79 13.94 -2.65
N PHE A 18 0.75 15.20 -3.02
CA PHE A 18 1.83 15.84 -3.75
C PHE A 18 2.25 17.11 -3.02
N PRO A 19 3.06 16.99 -1.95
CA PRO A 19 3.45 18.18 -1.18
C PRO A 19 4.30 19.16 -1.99
N GLN A 20 4.97 18.69 -3.05
CA GLN A 20 5.78 19.54 -3.91
C GLN A 20 5.46 19.22 -5.35
N PRO A 21 5.54 20.24 -6.25
CA PRO A 21 5.28 19.96 -7.66
C PRO A 21 6.40 19.13 -8.26
N ILE A 22 6.03 18.28 -9.20
CA ILE A 22 6.98 17.50 -9.99
C ILE A 22 7.17 18.28 -11.29
N VAL A 23 8.41 18.56 -11.64
CA VAL A 23 8.71 19.31 -12.86
C VAL A 23 9.49 18.43 -13.82
N GLU A 24 9.43 18.80 -15.08
CA GLU A 24 10.14 18.08 -16.12
C GLU A 24 11.64 18.09 -15.83
N GLY A 25 12.27 16.94 -16.01
CA GLY A 25 13.69 16.81 -15.74
C GLY A 25 14.02 16.27 -14.36
N ASP A 26 13.02 16.18 -13.47
CA ASP A 26 13.24 15.58 -12.16
C ASP A 26 13.53 14.10 -12.29
N VAL A 27 14.50 13.64 -11.52
CA VAL A 27 14.80 12.22 -11.40
C VAL A 27 14.21 11.75 -10.08
N LEU A 28 13.28 10.83 -10.16
CA LEU A 28 12.55 10.40 -8.98
C LEU A 28 13.01 9.02 -8.53
N THR A 29 13.11 8.87 -7.21
CA THR A 29 13.40 7.60 -6.58
C THR A 29 12.16 7.23 -5.77
N VAL A 30 11.70 6.00 -5.89
CA VAL A 30 10.56 5.53 -5.10
C VAL A 30 11.03 4.51 -4.09
N VAL A 31 10.53 4.66 -2.86
CA VAL A 31 10.75 3.70 -1.79
C VAL A 31 9.39 3.19 -1.37
N ASP A 32 9.25 1.87 -1.35
CA ASP A 32 8.01 1.19 -1.02
C ASP A 32 8.19 0.54 0.33
N GLU A 33 7.32 0.88 1.28
CA GLU A 33 7.47 0.42 2.66
C GLU A 33 6.19 -0.24 3.14
N LEU A 34 6.34 -1.35 3.87
CA LEU A 34 5.22 -1.94 4.58
C LEU A 34 5.05 -1.17 5.88
N VAL A 35 3.93 -0.48 6.03
CA VAL A 35 3.68 0.37 7.19
C VAL A 35 3.09 -0.46 8.33
N SER A 36 2.09 -1.29 8.03
CA SER A 36 1.45 -2.07 9.08
C SER A 36 0.67 -3.23 8.49
N VAL A 37 0.48 -4.24 9.33
CA VAL A 37 -0.40 -5.36 9.03
C VAL A 37 -1.32 -5.48 10.23
N SER A 38 -2.62 -5.43 10.00
CA SER A 38 -3.58 -5.51 11.09
C SER A 38 -3.67 -6.92 11.66
N PRO A 39 -4.21 -7.08 12.86
CA PRO A 39 -4.62 -8.39 13.33
C PRO A 39 -5.66 -8.97 12.39
N GLU A 40 -5.88 -10.28 12.52
CA GLU A 40 -6.86 -10.98 11.72
C GLU A 40 -8.24 -10.33 11.87
N LYS A 41 -8.91 -10.12 10.74
CA LYS A 41 -10.24 -9.53 10.71
C LYS A 41 -11.19 -10.46 9.96
N ARG A 42 -12.41 -10.54 10.44
CA ARG A 42 -13.44 -11.31 9.78
C ARG A 42 -14.39 -10.35 9.08
N THR A 43 -14.56 -10.53 7.79
CA THR A 43 -15.44 -9.68 6.99
C THR A 43 -16.34 -10.54 6.13
N ARG A 44 -17.23 -9.89 5.39
CA ARG A 44 -18.08 -10.60 4.45
C ARG A 44 -17.32 -11.31 3.35
N LEU A 45 -16.13 -10.79 3.03
CA LEU A 45 -15.31 -11.37 1.99
C LEU A 45 -14.57 -12.61 2.49
N GLY A 46 -14.30 -12.67 3.78
CA GLY A 46 -13.56 -13.76 4.37
C GLY A 46 -12.74 -13.27 5.54
N VAL A 47 -11.84 -14.13 6.00
CA VAL A 47 -10.95 -13.80 7.12
C VAL A 47 -9.59 -13.38 6.55
N GLY A 48 -9.09 -12.25 6.99
CA GLY A 48 -7.84 -11.75 6.46
C GLY A 48 -7.25 -10.62 7.28
N HIS A 49 -6.38 -9.87 6.64
CA HIS A 49 -5.63 -8.79 7.28
C HIS A 49 -5.63 -7.57 6.40
N PHE A 50 -5.68 -6.40 7.02
CA PHE A 50 -5.44 -5.16 6.30
C PHE A 50 -3.94 -4.92 6.27
N VAL A 51 -3.41 -4.67 5.08
CA VAL A 51 -2.00 -4.41 4.87
C VAL A 51 -1.88 -3.00 4.34
N GLU A 52 -1.13 -2.18 5.07
CA GLU A 52 -0.93 -0.79 4.69
C GLU A 52 0.49 -0.60 4.18
N THR A 53 0.62 -0.04 2.99
CA THR A 53 1.93 0.24 2.39
C THR A 53 2.01 1.71 2.05
N LEU A 54 3.23 2.22 2.01
CA LEU A 54 3.49 3.61 1.67
C LEU A 54 4.59 3.68 0.64
N GLU A 55 4.30 4.32 -0.48
CA GLU A 55 5.30 4.63 -1.49
C GLU A 55 5.69 6.09 -1.35
N THR A 56 6.98 6.35 -1.24
CA THR A 56 7.50 7.71 -1.12
C THR A 56 8.34 8.00 -2.35
N TYR A 57 8.00 9.07 -3.03
CA TYR A 57 8.71 9.51 -4.24
C TYR A 57 9.54 10.72 -3.88
N ARG A 58 10.84 10.65 -4.13
CA ARG A 58 11.76 11.73 -3.81
C ARG A 58 12.48 12.19 -5.06
N ARG A 59 12.72 13.48 -5.10
CA ARG A 59 13.53 14.10 -6.13
C ARG A 59 15.00 13.81 -5.87
N GLN A 60 15.87 14.13 -6.84
CA GLN A 60 17.29 13.86 -6.73
C GLN A 60 17.95 14.54 -5.54
N ASP A 61 17.36 15.60 -5.00
CA ASP A 61 17.90 16.30 -3.84
C ASP A 61 17.32 15.77 -2.53
N GLY A 62 16.52 14.73 -2.57
CA GLY A 62 15.91 14.15 -1.38
C GLY A 62 14.54 14.70 -1.02
N THR A 63 14.07 15.71 -1.74
CA THR A 63 12.76 16.31 -1.45
C THR A 63 11.64 15.33 -1.80
N VAL A 64 10.70 15.15 -0.88
CA VAL A 64 9.54 14.31 -1.13
C VAL A 64 8.57 15.07 -2.02
N VAL A 65 8.27 14.51 -3.19
CA VAL A 65 7.37 15.15 -4.14
C VAL A 65 6.00 14.46 -4.21
N ALA A 66 5.92 13.22 -3.75
CA ALA A 66 4.64 12.51 -3.75
C ALA A 66 4.70 11.37 -2.75
N THR A 67 3.54 11.04 -2.20
CA THR A 67 3.38 9.83 -1.41
C THR A 67 2.10 9.15 -1.85
N ASN A 68 2.10 7.83 -1.79
CA ASN A 68 0.92 7.04 -2.13
C ASN A 68 0.74 6.00 -1.02
N ARG A 69 -0.32 6.15 -0.26
CA ARG A 69 -0.63 5.22 0.81
C ARG A 69 -1.76 4.31 0.36
N ASN A 70 -1.47 3.02 0.35
CA ASN A 70 -2.43 2.00 -0.04
C ASN A 70 -2.78 1.13 1.14
N THR A 71 -4.07 0.83 1.28
CA THR A 71 -4.53 -0.15 2.25
C THR A 71 -5.22 -1.26 1.46
N LEU A 72 -4.71 -2.46 1.60
CA LEU A 72 -5.25 -3.64 0.94
C LEU A 72 -5.80 -4.59 1.98
N PHE A 73 -6.88 -5.28 1.64
CA PHE A 73 -7.38 -6.34 2.48
C PHE A 73 -6.99 -7.67 1.82
N ARG A 74 -6.10 -8.40 2.46
CA ARG A 74 -5.68 -9.72 1.97
C ARG A 74 -6.42 -10.76 2.79
N PHE A 75 -7.11 -11.66 2.10
CA PHE A 75 -8.02 -12.57 2.77
C PHE A 75 -8.08 -13.90 2.05
N THR A 76 -8.56 -14.89 2.79
CA THR A 76 -8.93 -16.17 2.21
C THR A 76 -10.44 -16.15 2.06
N PRO A 77 -10.96 -16.42 0.86
CA PRO A 77 -12.41 -16.35 0.64
C PRO A 77 -13.15 -17.19 1.65
N GLY A 78 -14.24 -16.64 2.15
CA GLY A 78 -15.03 -17.30 3.17
C GLY A 78 -15.63 -18.59 2.68
N GLY A 79 -15.79 -19.54 3.57
CA GLY A 79 -16.39 -20.82 3.25
C GLY A 79 -15.46 -21.78 2.53
N SER A 80 -14.27 -21.36 2.26
CA SER A 80 -13.31 -22.19 1.56
C SER A 80 -12.49 -23.06 2.49
N SER A 81 -12.86 -23.08 3.68
CA SER A 81 -12.15 -23.82 4.71
C SER A 81 -11.86 -25.25 4.30
#